data_aae5868d31334823e99b5668e3ac91cd
#
_entry.id   aae5868d31334823e99b5668e3ac91cd
#
_cell.length_a   1.000
_cell.length_b   1.000
_cell.length_c   1.000
_cell.angle_alpha   90.00
_cell.angle_beta   90.00
_cell.angle_gamma   90.00
#
_symmetry.space_group_name_H-M   'P 1'
#
loop_
_entity.id
_entity.type
_entity.pdbx_description
1 polymer ?
#
loop_
_entity_poly.entity_id
_entity_poly.type
_entity_poly.pdbx_seq_one_letter_code
_entity_poly.pdbx_strand_id
1 'polypeptide(L)'
;EDDPRLLYLRVPETVLAVLDARARLQDAETLLAVLDQHDGRTRQLLALGSDGRRLTAAVSSGDVDRAARLAVFVPGFTSTLATQLIRYERDSAGASDLATALMRQRGAEGEVVAITWMGYPAPLVDEVMLPSRTVMGEQVAKDGATRLADFLTGVRAAHVFASSTATAPPIAVWGHSYGSLLAALMLRDHDVPVDYFAAAGSPGFGVADVGKLRLPEGRVYAIATSDDPVAGTGWFV
;
A
#
# COMPACT_ATOMS: atom_id res chain seq x y z
N GLU A 1 -1.56 -19.33 21.91
CA GLU A 1 -0.84 -19.15 20.63
C GLU A 1 0.39 -18.35 20.94
N ASP A 2 1.54 -19.02 20.89
CA ASP A 2 2.77 -18.47 21.43
C ASP A 2 3.34 -17.40 20.48
N ASP A 3 3.52 -16.19 20.99
CA ASP A 3 4.24 -15.15 20.26
C ASP A 3 5.69 -15.64 20.04
N PRO A 4 6.16 -15.77 18.77
CA PRO A 4 7.49 -16.29 18.48
C PRO A 4 8.62 -15.52 19.15
N ARG A 5 8.42 -14.25 19.50
CA ARG A 5 9.39 -13.44 20.24
C ARG A 5 9.66 -13.95 21.63
N LEU A 6 8.65 -14.57 22.29
CA LEU A 6 8.80 -15.19 23.61
C LEU A 6 9.77 -16.37 23.56
N LEU A 7 9.74 -17.14 22.47
CA LEU A 7 10.56 -18.33 22.30
C LEU A 7 12.05 -17.99 22.04
N TYR A 8 12.31 -16.98 21.21
CA TYR A 8 13.66 -16.62 20.78
C TYR A 8 14.38 -15.66 21.73
N LEU A 9 13.64 -14.71 22.32
CA LEU A 9 14.24 -13.64 23.12
C LEU A 9 14.03 -13.80 24.62
N ARG A 10 13.22 -14.75 25.07
CA ARG A 10 12.80 -14.93 26.47
C ARG A 10 12.31 -13.61 27.10
N VAL A 11 11.65 -12.77 26.31
CA VAL A 11 11.13 -11.48 26.75
C VAL A 11 9.79 -11.70 27.44
N PRO A 12 9.58 -11.20 28.67
CA PRO A 12 8.29 -11.31 29.35
C PRO A 12 7.15 -10.67 28.54
N GLU A 13 5.96 -11.27 28.56
CA GLU A 13 4.76 -10.74 27.86
C GLU A 13 4.45 -9.28 28.21
N THR A 14 4.64 -8.92 29.48
CA THR A 14 4.45 -7.54 29.94
C THR A 14 5.38 -6.55 29.23
N VAL A 15 6.61 -6.94 28.96
CA VAL A 15 7.57 -6.12 28.23
C VAL A 15 7.15 -6.02 26.76
N LEU A 16 6.72 -7.12 26.12
CA LEU A 16 6.21 -7.10 24.75
C LEU A 16 4.99 -6.19 24.63
N ALA A 17 4.04 -6.28 25.58
CA ALA A 17 2.87 -5.40 25.59
C ALA A 17 3.23 -3.91 25.66
N VAL A 18 4.26 -3.56 26.43
CA VAL A 18 4.77 -2.18 26.51
C VAL A 18 5.43 -1.76 25.19
N LEU A 19 6.23 -2.62 24.58
CA LEU A 19 6.87 -2.35 23.28
C LEU A 19 5.83 -2.16 22.18
N ASP A 20 4.82 -3.01 22.13
CA ASP A 20 3.73 -2.90 21.15
C ASP A 20 2.88 -1.64 21.38
N ALA A 21 2.59 -1.28 22.62
CA ALA A 21 1.89 -0.03 22.95
C ALA A 21 2.71 1.19 22.52
N ARG A 22 4.03 1.18 22.75
CA ARG A 22 4.93 2.25 22.30
C ARG A 22 5.00 2.34 20.79
N ALA A 23 5.09 1.22 20.07
CA ALA A 23 5.08 1.20 18.62
C ALA A 23 3.79 1.82 18.06
N ARG A 24 2.62 1.43 18.61
CA ARG A 24 1.33 2.03 18.21
C ARG A 24 1.24 3.52 18.52
N LEU A 25 1.82 3.97 19.62
CA LEU A 25 1.87 5.40 19.94
C LEU A 25 2.70 6.18 18.90
N GLN A 26 3.89 5.68 18.54
CA GLN A 26 4.72 6.29 17.51
C GLN A 26 4.04 6.30 16.13
N ASP A 27 3.36 5.23 15.77
CA ASP A 27 2.54 5.17 14.56
C ASP A 27 1.44 6.24 14.57
N ALA A 28 0.73 6.40 15.70
CA ALA A 28 -0.34 7.39 15.86
C ALA A 28 0.20 8.83 15.80
N GLU A 29 1.31 9.12 16.48
CA GLU A 29 1.97 10.44 16.44
C GLU A 29 2.38 10.82 15.02
N THR A 30 2.97 9.86 14.28
CA THR A 30 3.36 10.08 12.88
C THR A 30 2.16 10.30 11.98
N LEU A 31 1.09 9.51 12.16
CA LEU A 31 -0.15 9.67 11.40
C LEU A 31 -0.79 11.05 11.65
N LEU A 32 -0.87 11.46 12.91
CA LEU A 32 -1.38 12.79 13.26
C LEU A 32 -0.51 13.91 12.67
N ALA A 33 0.82 13.77 12.72
CA ALA A 33 1.74 14.74 12.12
C ALA A 33 1.55 14.88 10.60
N VAL A 34 1.22 13.78 9.90
CA VAL A 34 0.90 13.82 8.46
C VAL A 34 -0.45 14.50 8.21
N LEU A 35 -1.47 14.16 8.98
CA LEU A 35 -2.81 14.73 8.81
C LEU A 35 -2.88 16.22 9.15
N ASP A 36 -2.04 16.69 10.08
CA ASP A 36 -1.99 18.07 10.56
C ASP A 36 -0.99 18.96 9.78
N GLN A 37 -0.48 18.52 8.64
CA GLN A 37 0.38 19.35 7.81
C GLN A 37 -0.38 20.51 7.18
N HIS A 38 0.14 21.74 7.35
CA HIS A 38 -0.46 22.98 6.89
C HIS A 38 0.21 23.52 5.60
N ASP A 39 0.34 22.66 4.60
CA ASP A 39 0.93 22.98 3.30
C ASP A 39 -0.10 23.32 2.20
N GLY A 40 -1.36 23.51 2.60
CA GLY A 40 -2.47 23.80 1.70
C GLY A 40 -3.07 22.59 1.01
N ARG A 41 -2.54 21.38 1.26
CA ARG A 41 -3.05 20.14 0.71
C ARG A 41 -4.08 19.51 1.65
N THR A 42 -5.21 19.09 1.10
CA THR A 42 -6.18 18.26 1.84
C THR A 42 -5.59 16.86 2.06
N ARG A 43 -5.71 16.35 3.28
CA ARG A 43 -5.42 14.96 3.60
C ARG A 43 -6.61 14.33 4.27
N GLN A 44 -6.92 13.10 3.89
CA GLN A 44 -8.04 12.34 4.47
C GLN A 44 -7.51 11.01 5.01
N LEU A 45 -7.87 10.67 6.23
CA LEU A 45 -7.67 9.33 6.77
C LEU A 45 -8.79 8.43 6.26
N LEU A 46 -8.46 7.54 5.32
CA LEU A 46 -9.42 6.68 4.63
C LEU A 46 -9.62 5.33 5.33
N ALA A 47 -8.60 4.86 6.02
CA ALA A 47 -8.66 3.63 6.82
C ALA A 47 -7.69 3.69 7.99
N LEU A 48 -8.08 3.10 9.11
CA LEU A 48 -7.25 2.90 10.30
C LEU A 48 -7.50 1.50 10.84
N GLY A 49 -6.43 0.77 11.13
CA GLY A 49 -6.49 -0.57 11.69
C GLY A 49 -5.30 -0.87 12.58
N SER A 50 -5.26 -2.09 13.11
CA SER A 50 -4.13 -2.60 13.90
C SER A 50 -4.03 -4.11 13.78
N ASP A 51 -2.80 -4.64 13.85
CA ASP A 51 -2.53 -6.07 14.05
C ASP A 51 -2.29 -6.42 15.52
N GLY A 52 -2.57 -5.49 16.45
CA GLY A 52 -2.28 -5.59 17.88
C GLY A 52 -0.90 -5.07 18.25
N ARG A 53 0.07 -5.12 17.34
CA ARG A 53 1.46 -4.68 17.56
C ARG A 53 1.72 -3.28 16.99
N ARG A 54 1.18 -3.00 15.81
CA ARG A 54 1.37 -1.76 15.05
C ARG A 54 0.03 -1.24 14.53
N LEU A 55 -0.03 0.03 14.20
CA LEU A 55 -1.14 0.57 13.44
C LEU A 55 -0.91 0.39 11.93
N THR A 56 -2.02 0.32 11.21
CA THR A 56 -2.08 0.36 9.75
C THR A 56 -3.02 1.48 9.33
N ALA A 57 -2.73 2.15 8.22
CA ALA A 57 -3.56 3.26 7.76
C ALA A 57 -3.53 3.42 6.24
N ALA A 58 -4.53 4.12 5.72
CA ALA A 58 -4.51 4.67 4.37
C ALA A 58 -4.79 6.17 4.44
N VAL A 59 -3.91 6.97 3.84
CA VAL A 59 -4.01 8.43 3.81
C VAL A 59 -4.01 8.91 2.37
N SER A 60 -4.95 9.79 2.01
CA SER A 60 -4.94 10.48 0.73
C SER A 60 -4.16 11.80 0.80
N SER A 61 -3.57 12.17 -0.33
CA SER A 61 -2.98 13.48 -0.57
C SER A 61 -3.82 14.18 -1.63
N GLY A 62 -4.96 14.70 -1.22
CA GLY A 62 -6.02 15.28 -2.01
C GLY A 62 -7.41 14.80 -1.56
N ASP A 63 -8.44 15.40 -2.12
CA ASP A 63 -9.84 15.05 -1.85
C ASP A 63 -10.26 13.86 -2.76
N VAL A 64 -10.41 12.68 -2.15
CA VAL A 64 -10.77 11.44 -2.86
C VAL A 64 -12.16 11.54 -3.50
N ASP A 65 -13.10 12.25 -2.88
CA ASP A 65 -14.47 12.36 -3.39
C ASP A 65 -14.55 13.20 -4.67
N ARG A 66 -13.55 14.04 -4.93
CA ARG A 66 -13.45 14.92 -6.09
C ARG A 66 -12.40 14.47 -7.11
N ALA A 67 -11.70 13.39 -6.84
CA ALA A 67 -10.62 12.88 -7.68
C ALA A 67 -11.13 12.49 -9.07
N ALA A 68 -10.46 12.95 -10.12
CA ALA A 68 -10.70 12.46 -11.47
C ALA A 68 -10.01 11.11 -11.72
N ARG A 69 -8.96 10.80 -10.95
CA ARG A 69 -8.22 9.53 -10.97
C ARG A 69 -7.59 9.29 -9.61
N LEU A 70 -7.46 8.02 -9.23
CA LEU A 70 -6.81 7.60 -8.00
C LEU A 70 -5.52 6.84 -8.30
N ALA A 71 -4.44 7.18 -7.58
CA ALA A 71 -3.17 6.48 -7.61
C ALA A 71 -2.88 5.92 -6.22
N VAL A 72 -2.88 4.60 -6.06
CA VAL A 72 -2.72 3.91 -4.77
C VAL A 72 -1.32 3.33 -4.68
N PHE A 73 -0.52 3.82 -3.74
CA PHE A 73 0.82 3.32 -3.46
C PHE A 73 0.78 2.26 -2.35
N VAL A 74 1.40 1.10 -2.63
CA VAL A 74 1.51 -0.04 -1.72
C VAL A 74 2.99 -0.29 -1.43
N PRO A 75 3.49 0.06 -0.23
CA PRO A 75 4.89 -0.14 0.14
C PRO A 75 5.21 -1.61 0.45
N GLY A 76 6.50 -1.90 0.49
CA GLY A 76 7.02 -3.26 0.72
C GLY A 76 7.56 -3.51 2.12
N PHE A 77 8.55 -4.39 2.17
CA PHE A 77 9.25 -4.84 3.38
C PHE A 77 9.76 -3.68 4.25
N THR A 78 9.71 -3.83 5.57
CA THR A 78 10.09 -2.87 6.62
C THR A 78 9.26 -1.59 6.71
N SER A 79 8.15 -1.48 5.99
CA SER A 79 7.35 -0.26 6.01
C SER A 79 6.39 -0.22 7.20
N THR A 80 6.60 0.75 8.09
CA THR A 80 5.68 1.07 9.20
C THR A 80 5.23 2.53 9.12
N LEU A 81 4.12 2.88 9.76
CA LEU A 81 3.67 4.27 9.78
C LEU A 81 4.74 5.17 10.40
N ALA A 82 5.28 4.78 11.56
CA ALA A 82 6.29 5.54 12.28
C ALA A 82 7.56 5.83 11.47
N THR A 83 7.97 4.92 10.57
CA THR A 83 9.25 5.05 9.88
C THR A 83 9.15 5.60 8.47
N GLN A 84 8.03 5.40 7.77
CA GLN A 84 7.97 5.65 6.33
C GLN A 84 6.78 6.51 5.87
N LEU A 85 5.72 6.67 6.68
CA LEU A 85 4.49 7.34 6.23
C LEU A 85 4.75 8.75 5.71
N ILE A 86 5.50 9.58 6.43
CA ILE A 86 5.78 10.97 6.03
C ILE A 86 6.47 11.01 4.65
N ARG A 87 7.44 10.14 4.43
CA ARG A 87 8.15 10.09 3.15
C ARG A 87 7.25 9.59 2.03
N TYR A 88 6.55 8.49 2.24
CA TYR A 88 5.70 7.90 1.21
C TYR A 88 4.51 8.79 0.85
N GLU A 89 3.91 9.47 1.82
CA GLU A 89 2.85 10.44 1.56
C GLU A 89 3.36 11.59 0.69
N ARG A 90 4.48 12.21 1.09
CA ARG A 90 5.10 13.30 0.33
C ARG A 90 5.48 12.88 -1.09
N ASP A 91 6.11 11.74 -1.25
CA ASP A 91 6.59 11.26 -2.55
C ASP A 91 5.39 10.88 -3.46
N SER A 92 4.34 10.28 -2.90
CA SER A 92 3.08 9.98 -3.60
C SER A 92 2.34 11.24 -4.01
N ALA A 93 2.29 12.25 -3.15
CA ALA A 93 1.72 13.55 -3.43
C ALA A 93 2.44 14.24 -4.60
N GLY A 94 3.78 14.27 -4.58
CA GLY A 94 4.57 14.84 -5.67
C GLY A 94 4.37 14.11 -7.00
N ALA A 95 4.27 12.78 -6.96
CA ALA A 95 3.97 11.97 -8.14
C ALA A 95 2.57 12.27 -8.71
N SER A 96 1.56 12.46 -7.85
CA SER A 96 0.20 12.81 -8.29
C SER A 96 0.11 14.22 -8.86
N ASP A 97 0.85 15.19 -8.32
CA ASP A 97 0.95 16.53 -8.88
C ASP A 97 1.55 16.52 -10.29
N LEU A 98 2.65 15.78 -10.47
CA LEU A 98 3.26 15.60 -11.79
C LEU A 98 2.31 14.93 -12.77
N ALA A 99 1.62 13.86 -12.36
CA ALA A 99 0.63 13.18 -13.17
C ALA A 99 -0.50 14.12 -13.59
N THR A 100 -1.02 14.92 -12.65
CA THR A 100 -2.06 15.95 -12.91
C THR A 100 -1.56 16.98 -13.94
N ALA A 101 -0.34 17.49 -13.79
CA ALA A 101 0.24 18.45 -14.70
C ALA A 101 0.41 17.89 -16.13
N LEU A 102 0.93 16.66 -16.25
CA LEU A 102 1.09 15.97 -17.53
C LEU A 102 -0.26 15.71 -18.22
N MET A 103 -1.29 15.40 -17.46
CA MET A 103 -2.63 15.18 -18.01
C MET A 103 -3.26 16.47 -18.51
N ARG A 104 -3.12 17.56 -17.76
CA ARG A 104 -3.57 18.90 -18.19
C ARG A 104 -2.89 19.34 -19.51
N GLN A 105 -1.60 19.06 -19.67
CA GLN A 105 -0.89 19.31 -20.92
C GLN A 105 -1.48 18.54 -22.11
N ARG A 106 -2.12 17.41 -21.87
CA ARG A 106 -2.81 16.59 -22.88
C ARG A 106 -4.31 16.91 -23.01
N GLY A 107 -4.77 17.98 -22.40
CA GLY A 107 -6.17 18.41 -22.46
C GLY A 107 -7.13 17.62 -21.56
N ALA A 108 -6.61 16.84 -20.63
CA ALA A 108 -7.45 16.15 -19.65
C ALA A 108 -7.68 17.03 -18.41
N GLU A 109 -8.92 17.06 -17.93
CA GLU A 109 -9.32 17.82 -16.74
C GLU A 109 -9.29 16.95 -15.48
N GLY A 110 -9.32 17.63 -14.32
CA GLY A 110 -9.38 17.04 -13.00
C GLY A 110 -8.01 16.67 -12.43
N GLU A 111 -8.03 16.18 -11.21
CA GLU A 111 -6.82 15.88 -10.44
C GLU A 111 -6.60 14.38 -10.29
N VAL A 112 -5.33 14.00 -10.25
CA VAL A 112 -4.90 12.68 -9.76
C VAL A 112 -4.69 12.82 -8.27
N VAL A 113 -5.41 12.06 -7.46
CA VAL A 113 -5.23 12.02 -6.00
C VAL A 113 -4.46 10.76 -5.63
N ALA A 114 -3.38 10.94 -4.89
CA ALA A 114 -2.61 9.83 -4.36
C ALA A 114 -3.21 9.30 -3.06
N ILE A 115 -3.15 7.99 -2.87
CA ILE A 115 -3.45 7.29 -1.63
C ILE A 115 -2.21 6.49 -1.23
N THR A 116 -1.62 6.83 -0.09
CA THR A 116 -0.58 6.01 0.52
C THR A 116 -1.25 4.95 1.38
N TRP A 117 -1.29 3.71 0.88
CA TRP A 117 -1.95 2.60 1.54
C TRP A 117 -0.95 1.74 2.29
N MET A 118 -0.93 1.85 3.60
CA MET A 118 -0.17 1.03 4.55
C MET A 118 -1.13 0.18 5.39
N GLY A 119 -2.10 -0.47 4.73
CA GLY A 119 -3.21 -1.19 5.35
C GLY A 119 -2.88 -2.64 5.73
N TYR A 120 -1.61 -3.05 5.68
CA TYR A 120 -1.16 -4.37 6.10
C TYR A 120 0.09 -4.29 6.99
N PRO A 121 0.31 -5.24 7.91
CA PRO A 121 1.53 -5.28 8.70
C PRO A 121 2.69 -5.83 7.86
N ALA A 122 3.38 -4.92 7.13
CA ALA A 122 4.53 -5.31 6.31
C ALA A 122 5.56 -6.08 7.15
N PRO A 123 6.16 -7.17 6.63
CA PRO A 123 7.17 -7.94 7.35
C PRO A 123 8.35 -7.04 7.76
N LEU A 124 8.95 -7.29 8.92
CA LEU A 124 10.14 -6.58 9.40
C LEU A 124 11.38 -7.49 9.39
N VAL A 125 12.55 -6.87 9.57
CA VAL A 125 13.84 -7.60 9.58
C VAL A 125 13.89 -8.67 10.66
N ASP A 126 13.38 -8.38 11.85
CA ASP A 126 13.30 -9.32 12.98
C ASP A 126 12.24 -10.43 12.79
N GLU A 127 11.38 -10.30 11.79
CA GLU A 127 10.33 -11.26 11.45
C GLU A 127 10.72 -12.22 10.30
N VAL A 128 11.87 -12.03 9.66
CA VAL A 128 12.29 -12.84 8.48
C VAL A 128 12.34 -14.33 8.80
N MET A 129 12.69 -14.70 10.02
CA MET A 129 12.76 -16.11 10.46
C MET A 129 11.43 -16.66 11.00
N LEU A 130 10.37 -15.86 11.04
CA LEU A 130 9.05 -16.26 11.53
C LEU A 130 8.17 -16.75 10.37
N PRO A 131 7.79 -18.04 10.29
CA PRO A 131 7.09 -18.60 9.13
C PRO A 131 5.80 -17.86 8.74
N SER A 132 5.06 -17.33 9.72
CA SER A 132 3.80 -16.61 9.49
C SER A 132 3.96 -15.13 9.14
N ARG A 133 5.17 -14.56 9.27
CA ARG A 133 5.45 -13.13 9.10
C ARG A 133 6.63 -12.83 8.17
N THR A 134 7.26 -13.86 7.64
CA THR A 134 8.45 -13.71 6.81
C THR A 134 8.17 -13.05 5.48
N VAL A 135 9.08 -12.18 5.06
CA VAL A 135 9.11 -11.63 3.69
C VAL A 135 9.43 -12.70 2.63
N MET A 136 9.96 -13.84 3.06
CA MET A 136 10.31 -14.97 2.19
C MET A 136 9.08 -15.80 1.77
N GLY A 137 7.91 -15.53 2.35
CA GLY A 137 6.66 -16.23 2.10
C GLY A 137 5.56 -15.31 1.56
N GLU A 138 4.52 -15.91 1.02
CA GLU A 138 3.37 -15.19 0.44
C GLU A 138 2.26 -14.91 1.46
N GLN A 139 2.29 -15.47 2.68
CA GLN A 139 1.13 -15.42 3.57
C GLN A 139 0.75 -13.99 3.94
N VAL A 140 1.72 -13.16 4.34
CA VAL A 140 1.46 -11.75 4.67
C VAL A 140 0.97 -10.97 3.45
N ALA A 141 1.49 -11.29 2.25
CA ALA A 141 1.04 -10.68 1.00
C ALA A 141 -0.39 -11.10 0.64
N LYS A 142 -0.78 -12.36 0.86
CA LYS A 142 -2.17 -12.85 0.64
C LYS A 142 -3.17 -12.20 1.57
N ASP A 143 -2.84 -12.10 2.85
CA ASP A 143 -3.69 -11.42 3.84
C ASP A 143 -3.82 -9.92 3.52
N GLY A 144 -2.72 -9.30 3.10
CA GLY A 144 -2.69 -7.92 2.65
C GLY A 144 -3.48 -7.70 1.35
N ALA A 145 -3.42 -8.65 0.41
CA ALA A 145 -4.16 -8.62 -0.85
C ALA A 145 -5.68 -8.55 -0.62
N THR A 146 -6.20 -9.36 0.30
CA THR A 146 -7.61 -9.31 0.68
C THR A 146 -7.99 -7.95 1.27
N ARG A 147 -7.18 -7.40 2.19
CA ARG A 147 -7.42 -6.07 2.79
C ARG A 147 -7.37 -4.94 1.75
N LEU A 148 -6.46 -5.02 0.78
CA LEU A 148 -6.36 -4.04 -0.30
C LEU A 148 -7.58 -4.12 -1.23
N ALA A 149 -8.04 -5.33 -1.55
CA ALA A 149 -9.24 -5.54 -2.37
C ALA A 149 -10.48 -4.93 -1.73
N ASP A 150 -10.71 -5.20 -0.43
CA ASP A 150 -11.82 -4.64 0.34
C ASP A 150 -11.74 -3.10 0.40
N PHE A 151 -10.53 -2.57 0.63
CA PHE A 151 -10.30 -1.13 0.68
C PHE A 151 -10.62 -0.44 -0.66
N LEU A 152 -10.12 -0.96 -1.79
CA LEU A 152 -10.37 -0.37 -3.12
C LEU A 152 -11.84 -0.45 -3.51
N THR A 153 -12.50 -1.54 -3.18
CA THR A 153 -13.95 -1.70 -3.39
C THR A 153 -14.73 -0.66 -2.57
N GLY A 154 -14.34 -0.45 -1.31
CA GLY A 154 -14.94 0.55 -0.44
C GLY A 154 -14.71 1.98 -0.93
N VAL A 155 -13.49 2.33 -1.33
CA VAL A 155 -13.16 3.67 -1.88
C VAL A 155 -13.98 3.96 -3.14
N ARG A 156 -14.08 2.98 -4.05
CA ARG A 156 -14.91 3.14 -5.25
C ARG A 156 -16.38 3.35 -4.93
N ALA A 157 -16.93 2.57 -4.02
CA ALA A 157 -18.32 2.70 -3.61
C ALA A 157 -18.61 4.06 -2.94
N ALA A 158 -17.72 4.50 -2.05
CA ALA A 158 -17.81 5.79 -1.39
C ALA A 158 -17.76 6.96 -2.39
N HIS A 159 -16.83 6.91 -3.36
CA HIS A 159 -16.72 7.94 -4.40
C HIS A 159 -18.00 8.05 -5.24
N VAL A 160 -18.56 6.92 -5.71
CA VAL A 160 -19.82 6.92 -6.48
C VAL A 160 -20.96 7.51 -5.67
N PHE A 161 -21.03 7.19 -4.38
CA PHE A 161 -22.05 7.73 -3.48
C PHE A 161 -21.90 9.25 -3.26
N ALA A 162 -20.67 9.72 -2.99
CA ALA A 162 -20.38 11.12 -2.70
C ALA A 162 -20.53 12.02 -3.93
N SER A 163 -20.04 11.58 -5.09
CA SER A 163 -20.01 12.38 -6.32
C SER A 163 -21.36 12.44 -7.05
N SER A 164 -22.34 11.60 -6.68
CA SER A 164 -23.60 11.42 -7.41
C SER A 164 -23.42 11.12 -8.90
N THR A 165 -22.21 10.67 -9.29
CA THR A 165 -21.89 10.29 -10.67
C THR A 165 -22.03 8.78 -10.84
N ALA A 166 -22.46 8.34 -12.02
CA ALA A 166 -22.58 6.92 -12.33
C ALA A 166 -21.23 6.23 -12.57
N THR A 167 -20.14 7.00 -12.70
CA THR A 167 -18.80 6.52 -13.05
C THR A 167 -17.81 6.83 -11.95
N ALA A 168 -17.19 5.78 -11.40
CA ALA A 168 -16.07 5.92 -10.49
C ALA A 168 -14.79 6.30 -11.25
N PRO A 169 -13.85 7.01 -10.63
CA PRO A 169 -12.58 7.36 -11.23
C PRO A 169 -11.74 6.11 -11.52
N PRO A 170 -10.95 6.10 -12.59
CA PRO A 170 -9.96 5.06 -12.80
C PRO A 170 -8.97 4.97 -11.64
N ILE A 171 -8.62 3.73 -11.26
CA ILE A 171 -7.69 3.43 -10.18
C ILE A 171 -6.41 2.80 -10.75
N ALA A 172 -5.27 3.43 -10.47
CA ALA A 172 -3.95 2.85 -10.69
C ALA A 172 -3.36 2.39 -9.35
N VAL A 173 -2.85 1.16 -9.30
CA VAL A 173 -2.12 0.64 -8.13
C VAL A 173 -0.64 0.59 -8.46
N TRP A 174 0.19 1.12 -7.58
CA TRP A 174 1.64 1.07 -7.66
C TRP A 174 2.19 0.31 -6.46
N GLY A 175 2.69 -0.89 -6.69
CA GLY A 175 3.36 -1.71 -5.69
C GLY A 175 4.87 -1.56 -5.75
N HIS A 176 5.50 -1.37 -4.58
CA HIS A 176 6.96 -1.35 -4.47
C HIS A 176 7.46 -2.58 -3.71
N SER A 177 8.49 -3.24 -4.24
CA SER A 177 9.12 -4.40 -3.60
C SER A 177 8.08 -5.46 -3.21
N TYR A 178 8.05 -5.96 -1.98
CA TYR A 178 7.04 -6.91 -1.48
C TYR A 178 5.58 -6.42 -1.64
N GLY A 179 5.36 -5.10 -1.66
CA GLY A 179 4.03 -4.53 -1.94
C GLY A 179 3.56 -4.78 -3.37
N SER A 180 4.47 -5.01 -4.33
CA SER A 180 4.10 -5.40 -5.69
C SER A 180 3.60 -6.83 -5.77
N LEU A 181 4.18 -7.76 -4.99
CA LEU A 181 3.66 -9.12 -4.84
C LEU A 181 2.24 -9.08 -4.25
N LEU A 182 2.04 -8.33 -3.16
CA LEU A 182 0.73 -8.15 -2.53
C LEU A 182 -0.31 -7.65 -3.54
N ALA A 183 0.00 -6.59 -4.30
CA ALA A 183 -0.90 -6.03 -5.29
C ALA A 183 -1.18 -7.00 -6.46
N ALA A 184 -0.18 -7.76 -6.90
CA ALA A 184 -0.35 -8.77 -7.92
C ALA A 184 -1.25 -9.94 -7.45
N LEU A 185 -1.06 -10.40 -6.22
CA LEU A 185 -1.93 -11.43 -5.60
C LEU A 185 -3.37 -10.92 -5.46
N MET A 186 -3.57 -9.65 -5.11
CA MET A 186 -4.90 -9.03 -5.10
C MET A 186 -5.56 -9.11 -6.49
N LEU A 187 -4.85 -8.70 -7.55
CA LEU A 187 -5.36 -8.75 -8.92
C LEU A 187 -5.65 -10.17 -9.41
N ARG A 188 -4.86 -11.15 -8.96
CA ARG A 188 -5.03 -12.56 -9.31
C ARG A 188 -6.27 -13.16 -8.65
N ASP A 189 -6.46 -12.90 -7.35
CA ASP A 189 -7.37 -13.66 -6.49
C ASP A 189 -8.73 -12.95 -6.29
N HIS A 190 -8.81 -11.64 -6.52
CA HIS A 190 -9.99 -10.84 -6.28
C HIS A 190 -10.47 -10.12 -7.55
N ASP A 191 -11.78 -9.90 -7.63
CA ASP A 191 -12.37 -9.02 -8.65
C ASP A 191 -12.41 -7.59 -8.09
N VAL A 192 -11.45 -6.78 -8.52
CA VAL A 192 -11.21 -5.45 -7.96
C VAL A 192 -11.29 -4.37 -9.03
N PRO A 193 -11.71 -3.16 -8.67
CA PRO A 193 -11.87 -2.06 -9.61
C PRO A 193 -10.53 -1.35 -9.93
N VAL A 194 -9.56 -2.08 -10.46
CA VAL A 194 -8.23 -1.55 -10.83
C VAL A 194 -8.10 -1.48 -12.34
N ASP A 195 -7.64 -0.34 -12.85
CA ASP A 195 -7.48 -0.09 -14.27
C ASP A 195 -6.02 -0.24 -14.73
N TYR A 196 -5.07 0.02 -13.83
CA TYR A 196 -3.63 -0.03 -14.12
C TYR A 196 -2.86 -0.57 -12.93
N PHE A 197 -1.84 -1.36 -13.20
CA PHE A 197 -0.88 -1.83 -12.21
C PHE A 197 0.55 -1.50 -12.61
N ALA A 198 1.31 -0.90 -11.72
CA ALA A 198 2.74 -0.68 -11.86
C ALA A 198 3.50 -1.32 -10.70
N ALA A 199 4.55 -2.06 -11.01
CA ALA A 199 5.42 -2.67 -10.02
C ALA A 199 6.83 -2.09 -10.14
N ALA A 200 7.40 -1.65 -9.02
CA ALA A 200 8.77 -1.16 -8.94
C ALA A 200 9.61 -2.04 -8.01
N GLY A 201 10.79 -2.46 -8.46
CA GLY A 201 11.70 -3.30 -7.68
C GLY A 201 11.04 -4.59 -7.19
N SER A 202 10.28 -5.27 -8.04
CA SER A 202 9.45 -6.41 -7.67
C SER A 202 10.26 -7.70 -7.51
N PRO A 203 10.01 -8.49 -6.45
CA PRO A 203 10.59 -9.84 -6.31
C PRO A 203 9.84 -10.91 -7.13
N GLY A 204 8.82 -10.53 -7.90
CA GLY A 204 7.90 -11.39 -8.61
C GLY A 204 6.44 -11.10 -8.26
N PHE A 205 5.52 -11.68 -9.02
CA PHE A 205 4.07 -11.42 -8.90
C PHE A 205 3.28 -12.60 -8.33
N GLY A 206 3.96 -13.70 -7.97
CA GLY A 206 3.27 -14.93 -7.57
C GLY A 206 2.50 -15.58 -8.73
N VAL A 207 2.83 -15.24 -9.98
CA VAL A 207 2.29 -15.82 -11.22
C VAL A 207 3.38 -15.88 -12.29
N ALA A 208 3.40 -16.97 -13.03
CA ALA A 208 4.30 -17.13 -14.17
C ALA A 208 3.80 -16.42 -15.45
N ASP A 209 2.53 -16.03 -15.48
CA ASP A 209 1.87 -15.39 -16.61
C ASP A 209 1.10 -14.14 -16.14
N VAL A 210 1.48 -12.98 -16.65
CA VAL A 210 0.85 -11.70 -16.35
C VAL A 210 -0.65 -11.65 -16.73
N GLY A 211 -1.08 -12.46 -17.68
CA GLY A 211 -2.49 -12.61 -18.03
C GLY A 211 -3.37 -13.12 -16.87
N LYS A 212 -2.76 -13.71 -15.83
CA LYS A 212 -3.48 -14.12 -14.60
C LYS A 212 -3.88 -12.93 -13.69
N LEU A 213 -3.33 -11.74 -13.93
CA LEU A 213 -3.63 -10.53 -13.14
C LEU A 213 -4.97 -9.88 -13.48
N ARG A 214 -5.76 -10.45 -14.39
CA ARG A 214 -7.11 -9.98 -14.75
C ARG A 214 -7.18 -8.52 -15.23
N LEU A 215 -6.07 -7.96 -15.69
CA LEU A 215 -6.02 -6.65 -16.33
C LEU A 215 -5.92 -6.82 -17.85
N PRO A 216 -6.51 -5.89 -18.62
CA PRO A 216 -6.33 -5.87 -20.09
C PRO A 216 -4.85 -5.73 -20.46
N GLU A 217 -4.50 -6.22 -21.64
CA GLU A 217 -3.16 -6.05 -22.21
C GLU A 217 -2.74 -4.57 -22.24
N GLY A 218 -1.46 -4.31 -21.91
CA GLY A 218 -0.90 -2.96 -21.84
C GLY A 218 -1.30 -2.17 -20.57
N ARG A 219 -1.87 -2.82 -19.56
CA ARG A 219 -2.24 -2.20 -18.28
C ARG A 219 -1.35 -2.58 -17.10
N VAL A 220 -0.36 -3.44 -17.34
CA VAL A 220 0.62 -3.88 -16.34
C VAL A 220 2.00 -3.35 -16.75
N TYR A 221 2.67 -2.69 -15.81
CA TYR A 221 3.99 -2.10 -16.00
C TYR A 221 4.96 -2.62 -14.94
N ALA A 222 6.19 -2.94 -15.34
CA ALA A 222 7.27 -3.31 -14.44
C ALA A 222 8.43 -2.33 -14.62
N ILE A 223 8.96 -1.83 -13.51
CA ILE A 223 10.06 -0.87 -13.46
C ILE A 223 11.10 -1.41 -12.49
N ALA A 224 12.34 -1.53 -12.96
CA ALA A 224 13.49 -1.87 -12.14
C ALA A 224 14.73 -1.16 -12.67
N THR A 225 15.69 -0.88 -11.79
CA THR A 225 17.03 -0.49 -12.24
C THR A 225 17.84 -1.72 -12.59
N SER A 226 18.88 -1.56 -13.42
CA SER A 226 19.75 -2.67 -13.83
C SER A 226 20.44 -3.37 -12.65
N ASP A 227 20.63 -2.64 -11.56
CA ASP A 227 21.37 -3.09 -10.38
C ASP A 227 20.44 -3.41 -9.19
N ASP A 228 19.12 -3.51 -9.43
CA ASP A 228 18.16 -3.83 -8.39
C ASP A 228 18.30 -5.31 -7.97
N PRO A 229 18.81 -5.59 -6.75
CA PRO A 229 19.04 -6.96 -6.31
C PRO A 229 17.73 -7.73 -6.09
N VAL A 230 16.61 -7.03 -5.86
CA VAL A 230 15.30 -7.64 -5.60
C VAL A 230 14.66 -8.07 -6.91
N ALA A 231 14.64 -7.19 -7.92
CA ALA A 231 14.02 -7.46 -9.21
C ALA A 231 14.70 -8.61 -9.96
N GLY A 232 15.99 -8.83 -9.73
CA GLY A 232 16.76 -9.94 -10.33
C GLY A 232 16.51 -11.31 -9.71
N THR A 233 15.84 -11.41 -8.56
CA THR A 233 15.68 -12.69 -7.84
C THR A 233 14.66 -13.61 -8.48
N GLY A 234 13.58 -13.06 -9.08
CA GLY A 234 12.44 -13.88 -9.53
C GLY A 234 11.87 -14.78 -8.42
N TRP A 235 11.95 -14.35 -7.16
CA TRP A 235 11.66 -15.17 -5.98
C TRP A 235 10.23 -15.71 -5.97
N PHE A 236 9.28 -14.91 -6.45
CA PHE A 236 7.86 -15.24 -6.52
C PHE A 236 7.37 -15.32 -7.98
N VAL A 237 7.86 -16.31 -8.70
CA VAL A 237 7.44 -16.62 -10.09
C VAL A 237 6.41 -17.72 -10.11
#